data_0dc7cf337594278f8271e519e66b4b5e
#
_entry.id   0dc7cf337594278f8271e519e66b4b5e
#
_cell.length_a   1.000
_cell.length_b   1.000
_cell.length_c   1.000
_cell.angle_alpha   90.00
_cell.angle_beta   90.00
_cell.angle_gamma   90.00
#
_symmetry.space_group_name_H-M   'P 1'
#
loop_
_entity.id
_entity.type
_entity.pdbx_description
1 polymer ?
#
loop_
_entity_poly.entity_id
_entity_poly.type
_entity_poly.pdbx_seq_one_letter_code
_entity_poly.pdbx_strand_id
1 'polypeptide(L)'
;MRQRQQPQRLTPPQQQQLQRRQPQGVKPLRRRPPRTAAVAIRCTPGKDSSREYADAIRLAREQVSLTKIGIGDIRVRKDMGGGLLLEIPGEGGSEKADRLAEALSPVLSGRAVVSRPMRRGEVRLTGLDASVNQDDIIAAMTTGEFGPCRGSDISVGPIAEGRDRMGSAWIRCPEAVAIKLAAVGRLRVGWSSARVVPLEVRRLQCYKCLEFGHVRQSCRNEEDRTRTCFRCGKEADHTARTCTAPVRCVLCDSRGLSTGHRMGGPSCPSRLKGRN
;
A
#
# COMPACT_ATOMS: atom_id res chain seq x y z
N MET A 1 -31.13 13.98 71.09
CA MET A 1 -31.35 12.87 70.11
C MET A 1 -31.07 13.32 68.76
N ARG A 2 -29.90 12.91 68.15
CA ARG A 2 -29.51 13.20 66.77
C ARG A 2 -29.73 11.95 65.95
N GLN A 3 -30.69 12.01 65.00
CA GLN A 3 -30.94 10.91 64.06
C GLN A 3 -29.78 10.82 63.04
N ARG A 4 -29.16 9.65 62.94
CA ARG A 4 -28.18 9.30 61.90
C ARG A 4 -28.94 9.00 60.62
N GLN A 5 -28.71 9.80 59.57
CA GLN A 5 -29.16 9.51 58.21
C GLN A 5 -28.27 8.39 57.62
N GLN A 6 -28.90 7.31 57.14
CA GLN A 6 -28.25 6.22 56.42
C GLN A 6 -27.90 6.65 54.98
N PRO A 7 -26.76 6.24 54.44
CA PRO A 7 -26.41 6.52 53.06
C PRO A 7 -27.29 5.70 52.10
N GLN A 8 -27.91 6.38 51.16
CA GLN A 8 -28.71 5.78 50.09
C GLN A 8 -27.85 4.96 49.15
N ARG A 9 -28.17 3.67 48.96
CA ARG A 9 -27.58 2.79 47.95
C ARG A 9 -28.04 3.26 46.58
N LEU A 10 -27.10 3.64 45.73
CA LEU A 10 -27.33 3.94 44.32
C LEU A 10 -27.71 2.66 43.55
N THR A 11 -28.80 2.74 42.81
CA THR A 11 -29.37 1.67 41.98
C THR A 11 -28.56 1.36 40.73
N PRO A 12 -28.60 0.14 40.16
CA PRO A 12 -27.67 -0.40 39.13
C PRO A 12 -28.00 -0.11 37.66
N PRO A 13 -28.39 1.06 37.19
CA PRO A 13 -28.41 1.30 35.72
C PRO A 13 -27.21 2.08 35.16
N GLN A 14 -26.24 2.50 35.99
CA GLN A 14 -25.11 3.26 35.48
C GLN A 14 -23.85 2.44 35.17
N GLN A 15 -23.83 1.14 35.39
CA GLN A 15 -22.70 0.26 35.07
C GLN A 15 -22.71 -0.31 33.65
N GLN A 16 -23.76 -0.08 32.84
CA GLN A 16 -23.86 -0.65 31.48
C GLN A 16 -23.34 0.22 30.37
N GLN A 17 -22.82 1.42 30.61
CA GLN A 17 -22.33 2.31 29.52
C GLN A 17 -20.81 2.34 29.31
N LEU A 18 -20.06 1.50 30.00
CA LEU A 18 -18.62 1.32 29.75
C LEU A 18 -18.29 0.00 29.05
N GLN A 19 -19.19 -0.52 28.22
CA GLN A 19 -18.79 -1.52 27.24
C GLN A 19 -17.93 -0.82 26.20
N ARG A 20 -16.60 -0.95 26.35
CA ARG A 20 -15.58 -0.62 25.37
C ARG A 20 -16.07 -1.10 24.01
N ARG A 21 -16.36 -0.17 23.09
CA ARG A 21 -16.51 -0.48 21.67
C ARG A 21 -15.27 -1.27 21.26
N GLN A 22 -15.40 -2.58 21.15
CA GLN A 22 -14.38 -3.40 20.51
C GLN A 22 -14.18 -2.84 19.12
N PRO A 23 -12.93 -2.62 18.67
CA PRO A 23 -12.67 -2.21 17.29
C PRO A 23 -13.27 -3.28 16.40
N GLN A 24 -14.27 -2.89 15.59
CA GLN A 24 -14.91 -3.77 14.61
C GLN A 24 -13.80 -4.41 13.79
N GLY A 25 -13.73 -5.73 13.80
CA GLY A 25 -12.70 -6.51 13.17
C GLY A 25 -12.53 -6.06 11.71
N VAL A 26 -11.32 -5.63 11.35
CA VAL A 26 -10.93 -5.32 9.99
C VAL A 26 -11.21 -6.57 9.16
N LYS A 27 -12.19 -6.49 8.25
CA LYS A 27 -12.53 -7.61 7.35
C LYS A 27 -11.26 -8.03 6.62
N PRO A 28 -10.87 -9.30 6.65
CA PRO A 28 -9.67 -9.77 5.98
C PRO A 28 -9.76 -9.44 4.49
N LEU A 29 -8.69 -8.93 3.94
CA LEU A 29 -8.51 -8.66 2.52
C LEU A 29 -8.66 -9.96 1.72
N ARG A 30 -9.89 -10.33 1.35
CA ARG A 30 -10.17 -11.47 0.46
C ARG A 30 -9.87 -11.05 -0.99
N ARG A 31 -8.61 -10.85 -1.34
CA ARG A 31 -8.19 -10.71 -2.73
C ARG A 31 -7.63 -12.04 -3.20
N ARG A 32 -8.16 -12.54 -4.31
CA ARG A 32 -7.56 -13.70 -4.98
C ARG A 32 -6.15 -13.32 -5.44
N PRO A 33 -5.15 -14.20 -5.23
CA PRO A 33 -3.81 -13.95 -5.75
C PRO A 33 -3.87 -13.73 -7.27
N PRO A 34 -2.98 -12.90 -7.83
CA PRO A 34 -2.94 -12.70 -9.28
C PRO A 34 -2.64 -14.03 -9.96
N ARG A 35 -3.40 -14.36 -11.02
CA ARG A 35 -3.21 -15.58 -11.81
C ARG A 35 -2.00 -15.51 -12.76
N THR A 36 -1.35 -14.38 -12.85
CA THR A 36 -0.20 -14.11 -13.72
C THR A 36 0.88 -13.42 -12.92
N ALA A 37 2.13 -13.83 -13.15
CA ALA A 37 3.29 -13.07 -12.74
C ALA A 37 3.69 -12.08 -13.85
N ALA A 38 4.46 -11.05 -13.53
CA ALA A 38 4.82 -10.05 -14.52
C ALA A 38 6.23 -9.52 -14.33
N VAL A 39 6.83 -9.06 -15.43
CA VAL A 39 8.06 -8.27 -15.49
C VAL A 39 7.71 -6.92 -16.10
N ALA A 40 8.12 -5.83 -15.47
CA ALA A 40 7.93 -4.48 -15.99
C ALA A 40 9.24 -3.94 -16.58
N ILE A 41 9.13 -3.34 -17.74
CA ILE A 41 10.23 -2.66 -18.45
C ILE A 41 9.85 -1.19 -18.56
N ARG A 42 10.71 -0.32 -18.03
CA ARG A 42 10.56 1.13 -18.12
C ARG A 42 11.80 1.73 -18.77
N CYS A 43 11.63 2.24 -19.98
CA CYS A 43 12.67 3.02 -20.62
C CYS A 43 12.89 4.35 -19.89
N THR A 44 14.13 4.82 -19.89
CA THR A 44 14.47 6.16 -19.40
C THR A 44 13.71 7.19 -20.26
N PRO A 45 13.08 8.22 -19.68
CA PRO A 45 12.31 9.18 -20.47
C PRO A 45 13.15 9.86 -21.54
N GLY A 46 12.84 9.60 -22.80
CA GLY A 46 13.42 10.22 -24.01
C GLY A 46 12.37 10.92 -24.85
N LYS A 47 12.78 11.55 -25.96
CA LYS A 47 11.88 12.32 -26.85
C LYS A 47 10.87 11.46 -27.62
N ASP A 48 11.13 10.16 -27.81
CA ASP A 48 10.28 9.24 -28.56
C ASP A 48 10.13 7.89 -27.85
N SER A 49 9.36 7.89 -26.77
CA SER A 49 9.19 6.72 -25.89
C SER A 49 8.69 5.46 -26.60
N SER A 50 7.94 5.59 -27.70
CA SER A 50 7.41 4.44 -28.44
C SER A 50 8.51 3.68 -29.19
N ARG A 51 9.49 4.38 -29.79
CA ARG A 51 10.65 3.78 -30.47
C ARG A 51 11.58 3.13 -29.46
N GLU A 52 11.86 3.79 -28.34
CA GLU A 52 12.70 3.25 -27.27
C GLU A 52 12.18 1.90 -26.75
N TYR A 53 10.86 1.78 -26.55
CA TYR A 53 10.26 0.51 -26.15
C TYR A 53 10.35 -0.57 -27.25
N ALA A 54 10.16 -0.20 -28.52
CA ALA A 54 10.29 -1.12 -29.65
C ALA A 54 11.71 -1.68 -29.74
N ASP A 55 12.72 -0.81 -29.62
CA ASP A 55 14.13 -1.18 -29.68
C ASP A 55 14.55 -2.04 -28.46
N ALA A 56 14.07 -1.71 -27.27
CA ALA A 56 14.29 -2.51 -26.06
C ALA A 56 13.70 -3.93 -26.21
N ILE A 57 12.50 -4.06 -26.75
CA ILE A 57 11.88 -5.38 -26.96
C ILE A 57 12.59 -6.16 -28.08
N ARG A 58 13.02 -5.48 -29.15
CA ARG A 58 13.79 -6.13 -30.22
C ARG A 58 15.09 -6.72 -29.67
N LEU A 59 15.86 -5.91 -28.94
CA LEU A 59 17.08 -6.36 -28.29
C LEU A 59 16.85 -7.51 -27.31
N ALA A 60 15.80 -7.41 -26.51
CA ALA A 60 15.41 -8.47 -25.58
C ALA A 60 15.11 -9.79 -26.30
N ARG A 61 14.39 -9.75 -27.42
CA ARG A 61 14.04 -10.95 -28.23
C ARG A 61 15.26 -11.59 -28.92
N GLU A 62 16.24 -10.80 -29.30
CA GLU A 62 17.48 -11.29 -29.92
C GLU A 62 18.38 -12.03 -28.90
N GLN A 63 18.42 -11.57 -27.67
CA GLN A 63 19.37 -12.05 -26.66
C GLN A 63 18.76 -13.00 -25.60
N VAL A 64 17.46 -12.95 -25.38
CA VAL A 64 16.78 -13.78 -24.36
C VAL A 64 15.80 -14.75 -24.99
N SER A 65 16.09 -16.05 -24.85
CA SER A 65 15.18 -17.11 -25.28
C SER A 65 14.17 -17.46 -24.21
N LEU A 66 12.89 -17.21 -24.46
CA LEU A 66 11.78 -17.52 -23.54
C LEU A 66 11.66 -19.03 -23.31
N THR A 67 11.92 -19.84 -24.31
CA THR A 67 11.85 -21.31 -24.22
C THR A 67 12.89 -21.88 -23.26
N LYS A 68 14.12 -21.31 -23.22
CA LYS A 68 15.16 -21.72 -22.26
C LYS A 68 14.77 -21.42 -20.81
N ILE A 69 13.92 -20.41 -20.60
CA ILE A 69 13.41 -20.04 -19.27
C ILE A 69 12.16 -20.86 -18.90
N GLY A 70 11.62 -21.63 -19.85
CA GLY A 70 10.39 -22.41 -19.67
C GLY A 70 9.12 -21.57 -19.81
N ILE A 71 9.17 -20.45 -20.53
CA ILE A 71 8.03 -19.59 -20.82
C ILE A 71 7.52 -19.92 -22.23
N GLY A 72 6.33 -20.51 -22.32
CA GLY A 72 5.69 -20.82 -23.61
C GLY A 72 4.92 -19.64 -24.18
N ASP A 73 4.28 -18.86 -23.33
CA ASP A 73 3.44 -17.74 -23.76
C ASP A 73 3.64 -16.51 -22.84
N ILE A 74 3.61 -15.33 -23.43
CA ILE A 74 3.78 -14.06 -22.74
C ILE A 74 2.80 -13.03 -23.29
N ARG A 75 2.13 -12.29 -22.40
CA ARG A 75 1.24 -11.20 -22.79
C ARG A 75 1.89 -9.86 -22.55
N VAL A 76 2.02 -9.07 -23.61
CA VAL A 76 2.59 -7.74 -23.51
C VAL A 76 1.48 -6.71 -23.34
N ARG A 77 1.56 -5.89 -22.30
CA ARG A 77 0.63 -4.79 -22.03
C ARG A 77 1.39 -3.51 -21.73
N LYS A 78 0.74 -2.38 -21.91
CA LYS A 78 1.21 -1.10 -21.35
C LYS A 78 0.74 -0.99 -19.89
N ASP A 79 1.63 -0.58 -19.01
CA ASP A 79 1.26 -0.23 -17.63
C ASP A 79 0.62 1.17 -17.58
N MET A 80 0.04 1.54 -16.43
CA MET A 80 -0.58 2.84 -16.24
C MET A 80 0.41 4.01 -16.26
N GLY A 81 1.69 3.76 -16.10
CA GLY A 81 2.78 4.74 -16.17
C GLY A 81 3.44 4.83 -17.54
N GLY A 82 2.89 4.15 -18.57
CA GLY A 82 3.41 4.14 -19.94
C GLY A 82 4.52 3.11 -20.19
N GLY A 83 4.94 2.33 -19.18
CA GLY A 83 5.91 1.23 -19.33
C GLY A 83 5.29 -0.01 -19.97
N LEU A 84 6.12 -0.99 -20.27
CA LEU A 84 5.66 -2.31 -20.74
C LEU A 84 5.60 -3.30 -19.58
N LEU A 85 4.54 -4.10 -19.58
CA LEU A 85 4.31 -5.18 -18.64
C LEU A 85 4.28 -6.49 -19.41
N LEU A 86 5.20 -7.39 -19.08
CA LEU A 86 5.28 -8.73 -19.63
C LEU A 86 4.61 -9.68 -18.64
N GLU A 87 3.38 -10.11 -18.93
CA GLU A 87 2.61 -11.02 -18.08
C GLU A 87 2.88 -12.48 -18.47
N ILE A 88 3.22 -13.29 -17.49
CA ILE A 88 3.52 -14.73 -17.64
C ILE A 88 2.39 -15.49 -16.97
N PRO A 89 1.52 -16.18 -17.72
CA PRO A 89 0.43 -16.97 -17.19
C PRO A 89 0.92 -18.34 -16.68
N GLY A 90 0.09 -19.01 -15.88
CA GLY A 90 0.25 -20.40 -15.47
C GLY A 90 1.03 -20.62 -14.19
N GLU A 91 1.16 -21.90 -13.84
CA GLU A 91 1.88 -22.35 -12.66
C GLU A 91 3.38 -22.09 -12.77
N GLY A 92 4.02 -21.79 -11.63
CA GLY A 92 5.44 -21.43 -11.63
C GLY A 92 5.74 -20.07 -12.30
N GLY A 93 4.70 -19.28 -12.65
CA GLY A 93 4.84 -17.98 -13.31
C GLY A 93 5.73 -17.01 -12.54
N SER A 94 5.75 -17.07 -11.20
CA SER A 94 6.61 -16.20 -10.39
C SER A 94 8.09 -16.49 -10.61
N GLU A 95 8.50 -17.76 -10.52
CA GLU A 95 9.90 -18.18 -10.72
C GLU A 95 10.37 -17.91 -12.15
N LYS A 96 9.50 -18.20 -13.14
CA LYS A 96 9.77 -17.88 -14.55
C LYS A 96 9.95 -16.40 -14.78
N ALA A 97 9.15 -15.58 -14.12
CA ALA A 97 9.26 -14.12 -14.21
C ALA A 97 10.52 -13.59 -13.48
N ASP A 98 10.96 -14.24 -12.41
CA ASP A 98 12.24 -13.89 -11.76
C ASP A 98 13.41 -14.17 -12.70
N ARG A 99 13.47 -15.39 -13.30
CA ARG A 99 14.47 -15.75 -14.30
C ARG A 99 14.46 -14.81 -15.51
N LEU A 100 13.27 -14.43 -15.98
CA LEU A 100 13.13 -13.49 -17.08
C LEU A 100 13.66 -12.09 -16.71
N ALA A 101 13.36 -11.61 -15.53
CA ALA A 101 13.85 -10.31 -15.06
C ALA A 101 15.38 -10.32 -14.90
N GLU A 102 15.95 -11.40 -14.36
CA GLU A 102 17.40 -11.59 -14.25
C GLU A 102 18.09 -11.62 -15.62
N ALA A 103 17.50 -12.31 -16.60
CA ALA A 103 18.04 -12.38 -17.95
C ALA A 103 17.92 -11.04 -18.71
N LEU A 104 16.83 -10.29 -18.49
CA LEU A 104 16.61 -9.00 -19.18
C LEU A 104 17.44 -7.85 -18.58
N SER A 105 17.73 -7.89 -17.28
CA SER A 105 18.42 -6.80 -16.59
C SER A 105 19.78 -6.42 -17.21
N PRO A 106 20.70 -7.36 -17.49
CA PRO A 106 21.97 -7.02 -18.13
C PRO A 106 21.80 -6.57 -19.58
N VAL A 107 20.86 -7.18 -20.32
CA VAL A 107 20.60 -6.89 -21.74
C VAL A 107 20.07 -5.47 -21.94
N LEU A 108 19.22 -5.01 -21.02
CA LEU A 108 18.58 -3.69 -21.10
C LEU A 108 19.26 -2.63 -20.24
N SER A 109 20.40 -2.96 -19.62
CA SER A 109 21.17 -2.02 -18.80
C SER A 109 21.49 -0.73 -19.56
N GLY A 110 21.29 0.42 -18.92
CA GLY A 110 21.49 1.75 -19.52
C GLY A 110 20.39 2.23 -20.48
N ARG A 111 19.46 1.35 -20.91
CA ARG A 111 18.35 1.69 -21.81
C ARG A 111 16.99 1.63 -21.10
N ALA A 112 16.80 0.64 -20.25
CA ALA A 112 15.56 0.46 -19.52
C ALA A 112 15.81 -0.15 -18.15
N VAL A 113 14.92 0.17 -17.23
CA VAL A 113 14.85 -0.45 -15.89
C VAL A 113 13.92 -1.64 -15.96
N VAL A 114 14.45 -2.81 -15.65
CA VAL A 114 13.67 -4.05 -15.51
C VAL A 114 13.30 -4.22 -14.04
N SER A 115 12.03 -4.47 -13.75
CA SER A 115 11.56 -4.67 -12.39
C SER A 115 10.47 -5.73 -12.32
N ARG A 116 10.29 -6.31 -11.13
CA ARG A 116 9.22 -7.26 -10.82
C ARG A 116 8.07 -6.52 -10.13
N PRO A 117 6.97 -6.20 -10.83
CA PRO A 117 5.82 -5.60 -10.18
C PRO A 117 5.15 -6.60 -9.25
N MET A 118 5.22 -6.34 -7.97
CA MET A 118 4.55 -7.13 -6.94
C MET A 118 3.39 -6.32 -6.35
N ARG A 119 2.26 -7.00 -6.11
CA ARG A 119 1.21 -6.41 -5.27
C ARG A 119 1.75 -6.29 -3.86
N ARG A 120 1.62 -5.10 -3.28
CA ARG A 120 2.08 -4.82 -1.93
C ARG A 120 0.90 -4.66 -1.00
N GLY A 121 1.02 -5.26 0.19
CA GLY A 121 0.15 -5.04 1.33
C GLY A 121 0.81 -4.13 2.34
N GLU A 122 0.01 -3.52 3.20
CA GLU A 122 0.45 -2.66 4.28
C GLU A 122 -0.06 -3.20 5.61
N VAL A 123 0.82 -3.28 6.59
CA VAL A 123 0.47 -3.65 7.96
C VAL A 123 1.10 -2.64 8.94
N ARG A 124 0.53 -2.51 10.12
CA ARG A 124 1.14 -1.81 11.24
C ARG A 124 1.49 -2.82 12.31
N LEU A 125 2.73 -2.78 12.77
CA LEU A 125 3.13 -3.45 14.01
C LEU A 125 2.93 -2.49 15.19
N THR A 126 2.49 -3.03 16.33
CA THR A 126 2.35 -2.29 17.58
C THR A 126 2.83 -3.16 18.73
N GLY A 127 3.38 -2.55 19.78
CA GLY A 127 3.92 -3.27 20.91
C GLY A 127 5.36 -3.73 20.70
N LEU A 128 6.16 -2.93 20.00
CA LEU A 128 7.60 -3.11 19.87
C LEU A 128 8.29 -2.49 21.08
N ASP A 129 9.26 -3.18 21.68
CA ASP A 129 10.07 -2.60 22.75
C ASP A 129 11.11 -1.62 22.19
N ALA A 130 11.74 -0.84 23.07
CA ALA A 130 12.65 0.24 22.68
C ALA A 130 13.96 -0.24 22.02
N SER A 131 14.31 -1.53 22.13
CA SER A 131 15.51 -2.09 21.53
C SER A 131 15.34 -2.48 20.07
N VAL A 132 14.10 -2.64 19.61
CA VAL A 132 13.79 -3.08 18.24
C VAL A 132 14.09 -1.99 17.24
N ASN A 133 14.85 -2.33 16.22
CA ASN A 133 15.12 -1.48 15.07
C ASN A 133 14.44 -2.00 13.78
N GLN A 134 14.61 -1.28 12.67
CA GLN A 134 14.00 -1.64 11.39
C GLN A 134 14.56 -2.94 10.81
N ASP A 135 15.85 -3.21 11.00
CA ASP A 135 16.52 -4.40 10.48
C ASP A 135 16.06 -5.65 11.22
N ASP A 136 15.79 -5.56 12.52
CA ASP A 136 15.21 -6.66 13.31
C ASP A 136 13.82 -7.06 12.77
N ILE A 137 13.01 -6.07 12.38
CA ILE A 137 11.70 -6.31 11.78
C ILE A 137 11.85 -7.01 10.42
N ILE A 138 12.77 -6.53 9.57
CA ILE A 138 13.05 -7.14 8.26
C ILE A 138 13.53 -8.57 8.43
N ALA A 139 14.48 -8.81 9.35
CA ALA A 139 15.00 -10.14 9.66
C ALA A 139 13.88 -11.09 10.10
N ALA A 140 13.03 -10.66 11.03
CA ALA A 140 11.90 -11.46 11.51
C ALA A 140 10.89 -11.81 10.38
N MET A 141 10.73 -10.95 9.39
CA MET A 141 9.83 -11.19 8.25
C MET A 141 10.43 -12.07 7.16
N THR A 142 11.76 -12.17 7.08
CA THR A 142 12.48 -12.95 6.04
C THR A 142 12.80 -14.38 6.45
N THR A 143 12.41 -14.83 7.62
CA THR A 143 12.64 -16.21 8.15
C THR A 143 11.99 -17.30 7.31
N GLY A 144 11.18 -16.97 6.30
CA GLY A 144 10.47 -17.93 5.45
C GLY A 144 9.11 -18.41 5.97
N GLU A 145 8.79 -18.17 7.24
CA GLU A 145 7.51 -18.53 7.86
C GLU A 145 6.30 -17.92 7.12
N PHE A 146 6.45 -16.68 6.65
CA PHE A 146 5.40 -15.95 5.95
C PHE A 146 5.47 -16.10 4.42
N GLY A 147 6.36 -16.95 3.91
CA GLY A 147 6.59 -17.23 2.50
C GLY A 147 7.82 -16.52 1.94
N PRO A 148 8.13 -16.72 0.66
CA PRO A 148 9.32 -16.15 0.05
C PRO A 148 9.22 -14.63 0.02
N CYS A 149 10.15 -13.97 0.71
CA CYS A 149 10.25 -12.51 0.78
C CYS A 149 11.72 -12.13 0.96
N ARG A 150 12.20 -11.23 0.12
CA ARG A 150 13.55 -10.66 0.26
C ARG A 150 13.47 -9.39 1.11
N GLY A 151 14.53 -9.07 1.86
CA GLY A 151 14.58 -7.83 2.64
C GLY A 151 14.34 -6.58 1.78
N SER A 152 14.81 -6.58 0.51
CA SER A 152 14.56 -5.52 -0.47
C SER A 152 13.09 -5.33 -0.85
N ASP A 153 12.25 -6.34 -0.61
CA ASP A 153 10.81 -6.28 -0.87
C ASP A 153 10.02 -5.68 0.30
N ILE A 154 10.68 -5.44 1.43
CA ILE A 154 10.09 -4.91 2.65
C ILE A 154 10.53 -3.45 2.82
N SER A 155 9.57 -2.58 3.11
CA SER A 155 9.85 -1.22 3.52
C SER A 155 9.27 -1.01 4.91
N VAL A 156 10.12 -0.66 5.86
CA VAL A 156 9.74 -0.36 7.24
C VAL A 156 9.83 1.15 7.45
N GLY A 157 8.76 1.75 7.92
CA GLY A 157 8.73 3.16 8.30
C GLY A 157 9.44 3.40 9.62
N PRO A 158 9.65 4.66 10.02
CA PRO A 158 10.23 4.97 11.32
C PRO A 158 9.37 4.38 12.44
N ILE A 159 10.04 3.84 13.47
CA ILE A 159 9.37 3.34 14.66
C ILE A 159 8.98 4.55 15.51
N ALA A 160 7.69 4.73 15.73
CA ALA A 160 7.15 5.81 16.54
C ALA A 160 6.73 5.27 17.90
N GLU A 161 7.19 5.91 18.96
CA GLU A 161 6.80 5.61 20.32
C GLU A 161 5.36 6.07 20.61
N GLY A 162 4.57 5.20 21.21
CA GLY A 162 3.22 5.48 21.66
C GLY A 162 3.17 6.05 23.08
N ARG A 163 1.97 6.38 23.56
CA ARG A 163 1.75 6.85 24.94
C ARG A 163 2.05 5.77 25.99
N ASP A 164 2.00 4.52 25.57
CA ASP A 164 2.31 3.32 26.37
C ASP A 164 3.82 2.99 26.37
N ARG A 165 4.66 3.89 25.83
CA ARG A 165 6.10 3.71 25.63
C ARG A 165 6.47 2.52 24.74
N MET A 166 5.48 1.94 24.04
CA MET A 166 5.75 0.89 23.07
C MET A 166 5.82 1.46 21.67
N GLY A 167 6.74 0.88 20.89
CA GLY A 167 6.96 1.28 19.51
C GLY A 167 5.86 0.79 18.57
N SER A 168 5.59 1.55 17.53
CA SER A 168 4.78 1.14 16.39
C SER A 168 5.45 1.48 15.07
N ALA A 169 5.42 0.55 14.11
CA ALA A 169 5.98 0.73 12.77
C ALA A 169 4.95 0.44 11.68
N TRP A 170 5.00 1.23 10.61
CA TRP A 170 4.29 0.93 9.38
C TRP A 170 5.20 0.09 8.49
N ILE A 171 4.63 -0.97 7.90
CA ILE A 171 5.36 -1.89 7.04
C ILE A 171 4.63 -2.06 5.73
N ARG A 172 5.38 -2.05 4.65
CA ARG A 172 4.94 -2.37 3.31
C ARG A 172 5.73 -3.57 2.80
N CYS A 173 5.03 -4.65 2.47
CA CYS A 173 5.62 -5.91 2.04
C CYS A 173 4.81 -6.54 0.91
N PRO A 174 5.24 -7.66 0.31
CA PRO A 174 4.41 -8.40 -0.65
C PRO A 174 3.03 -8.73 -0.06
N GLU A 175 1.97 -8.61 -0.86
CA GLU A 175 0.57 -8.80 -0.41
C GLU A 175 0.37 -10.18 0.21
N ALA A 176 1.00 -11.22 -0.34
CA ALA A 176 0.92 -12.58 0.21
C ALA A 176 1.48 -12.67 1.64
N VAL A 177 2.60 -11.99 1.91
CA VAL A 177 3.21 -11.89 3.24
C VAL A 177 2.31 -11.12 4.18
N ALA A 178 1.77 -9.96 3.73
CA ALA A 178 0.85 -9.16 4.54
C ALA A 178 -0.42 -9.92 4.94
N ILE A 179 -0.97 -10.75 4.04
CA ILE A 179 -2.14 -11.59 4.31
C ILE A 179 -1.80 -12.66 5.37
N LYS A 180 -0.65 -13.33 5.24
CA LYS A 180 -0.23 -14.35 6.23
C LYS A 180 0.05 -13.73 7.60
N LEU A 181 0.77 -12.60 7.64
CA LEU A 181 1.01 -11.85 8.88
C LEU A 181 -0.31 -11.44 9.56
N ALA A 182 -1.27 -10.96 8.77
CA ALA A 182 -2.58 -10.58 9.29
C ALA A 182 -3.38 -11.78 9.82
N ALA A 183 -3.23 -12.96 9.21
CA ALA A 183 -3.87 -14.20 9.65
C ALA A 183 -3.30 -14.69 10.99
N VAL A 184 -1.97 -14.64 11.15
CA VAL A 184 -1.30 -14.99 12.42
C VAL A 184 -1.59 -13.94 13.50
N GLY A 185 -1.72 -12.67 13.11
CA GLY A 185 -2.07 -11.55 14.00
C GLY A 185 -0.94 -11.07 14.92
N ARG A 186 0.17 -11.78 14.96
CA ARG A 186 1.37 -11.42 15.74
C ARG A 186 2.65 -11.73 14.97
N LEU A 187 3.69 -10.93 15.21
CA LEU A 187 5.04 -11.14 14.72
C LEU A 187 6.00 -11.05 15.89
N ARG A 188 6.83 -12.06 16.04
CA ARG A 188 7.91 -12.04 17.03
C ARG A 188 9.10 -11.29 16.45
N VAL A 189 9.51 -10.22 17.14
CA VAL A 189 10.70 -9.42 16.78
C VAL A 189 11.54 -9.29 18.03
N GLY A 190 12.71 -9.94 18.04
CA GLY A 190 13.50 -10.07 19.27
C GLY A 190 12.68 -10.73 20.38
N TRP A 191 12.55 -10.05 21.51
CA TRP A 191 11.75 -10.50 22.65
C TRP A 191 10.29 -10.00 22.59
N SER A 192 10.00 -9.04 21.72
CA SER A 192 8.66 -8.50 21.55
C SER A 192 7.75 -9.43 20.73
N SER A 193 6.50 -9.59 21.18
CA SER A 193 5.42 -10.18 20.41
C SER A 193 4.51 -9.08 19.88
N ALA A 194 4.95 -8.44 18.77
CA ALA A 194 4.24 -7.32 18.19
C ALA A 194 2.89 -7.74 17.58
N ARG A 195 1.85 -6.95 17.82
CA ARG A 195 0.54 -7.14 17.21
C ARG A 195 0.54 -6.64 15.78
N VAL A 196 0.05 -7.46 14.85
CA VAL A 196 -0.12 -7.11 13.44
C VAL A 196 -1.52 -6.55 13.21
N VAL A 197 -1.59 -5.32 12.69
CA VAL A 197 -2.83 -4.67 12.30
C VAL A 197 -2.80 -4.45 10.77
N PRO A 198 -3.61 -5.19 9.99
CA PRO A 198 -3.67 -4.98 8.56
C PRO A 198 -4.22 -3.59 8.25
N LEU A 199 -3.63 -2.93 7.27
CA LEU A 199 -4.06 -1.62 6.80
C LEU A 199 -4.82 -1.78 5.48
N GLU A 200 -5.86 -0.95 5.30
CA GLU A 200 -6.55 -0.92 4.02
C GLU A 200 -5.63 -0.38 2.92
N VAL A 201 -5.61 -1.08 1.79
CA VAL A 201 -4.89 -0.62 0.60
C VAL A 201 -5.42 0.75 0.19
N ARG A 202 -4.55 1.73 0.11
CA ARG A 202 -4.88 3.06 -0.38
C ARG A 202 -5.34 2.95 -1.82
N ARG A 203 -6.47 3.57 -2.13
CA ARG A 203 -6.93 3.65 -3.51
C ARG A 203 -6.02 4.54 -4.32
N LEU A 204 -5.83 4.14 -5.57
CA LEU A 204 -5.13 4.96 -6.55
C LEU A 204 -5.84 6.31 -6.66
N GLN A 205 -5.12 7.40 -6.47
CA GLN A 205 -5.60 8.77 -6.54
C GLN A 205 -4.75 9.56 -7.53
N CYS A 206 -5.40 10.30 -8.40
CA CYS A 206 -4.73 11.15 -9.37
C CYS A 206 -4.18 12.41 -8.68
N TYR A 207 -2.88 12.67 -8.85
CA TYR A 207 -2.26 13.88 -8.30
C TYR A 207 -2.55 15.16 -9.09
N LYS A 208 -3.21 15.09 -10.26
CA LYS A 208 -3.70 16.26 -11.00
C LYS A 208 -5.08 16.69 -10.47
N CYS A 209 -6.10 15.86 -10.66
CA CYS A 209 -7.48 16.21 -10.33
C CYS A 209 -7.94 15.72 -8.96
N LEU A 210 -7.12 14.95 -8.24
CA LEU A 210 -7.36 14.33 -6.92
C LEU A 210 -8.46 13.26 -6.92
N GLU A 211 -9.08 12.94 -8.06
CA GLU A 211 -10.06 11.85 -8.21
C GLU A 211 -9.41 10.47 -8.07
N PHE A 212 -10.22 9.45 -7.78
CA PHE A 212 -9.76 8.08 -7.60
C PHE A 212 -9.89 7.25 -8.88
N GLY A 213 -9.00 6.25 -9.03
CA GLY A 213 -9.10 5.22 -10.06
C GLY A 213 -8.13 5.39 -11.24
N HIS A 214 -7.43 6.51 -11.35
CA HIS A 214 -6.45 6.75 -12.41
C HIS A 214 -5.22 7.52 -11.88
N VAL A 215 -4.17 7.61 -12.69
CA VAL A 215 -2.95 8.38 -12.41
C VAL A 215 -2.92 9.66 -13.23
N ARG A 216 -1.99 10.58 -12.89
CA ARG A 216 -1.83 11.86 -13.59
C ARG A 216 -1.64 11.69 -15.11
N GLN A 217 -0.85 10.72 -15.54
CA GLN A 217 -0.53 10.46 -16.96
C GLN A 217 -1.76 10.07 -17.79
N SER A 218 -2.74 9.42 -17.18
CA SER A 218 -4.00 9.03 -17.83
C SER A 218 -5.18 9.91 -17.46
N CYS A 219 -4.93 11.07 -16.84
CA CYS A 219 -5.95 11.98 -16.38
C CYS A 219 -6.56 12.76 -17.53
N ARG A 220 -7.84 12.54 -17.78
CA ARG A 220 -8.65 13.28 -18.78
C ARG A 220 -9.43 14.45 -18.17
N ASN A 221 -9.35 14.66 -16.84
CA ASN A 221 -10.06 15.75 -16.20
C ASN A 221 -9.36 17.08 -16.52
N GLU A 222 -10.11 18.09 -16.88
CA GLU A 222 -9.62 19.44 -17.18
C GLU A 222 -9.15 20.14 -15.90
N GLU A 223 -9.80 19.85 -14.78
CA GLU A 223 -9.52 20.50 -13.50
C GLU A 223 -8.15 20.09 -12.95
N ASP A 224 -7.30 21.09 -12.71
CA ASP A 224 -5.97 20.90 -12.10
C ASP A 224 -5.98 21.35 -10.64
N ARG A 225 -5.91 20.38 -9.73
CA ARG A 225 -5.84 20.56 -8.28
C ARG A 225 -4.45 20.26 -7.71
N THR A 226 -3.42 20.30 -8.54
CA THR A 226 -2.05 19.95 -8.13
C THR A 226 -1.55 20.78 -6.95
N ARG A 227 -1.98 22.04 -6.85
CA ARG A 227 -1.63 22.95 -5.75
C ARG A 227 -2.60 22.93 -4.57
N THR A 228 -3.57 22.01 -4.57
CA THR A 228 -4.58 21.96 -3.51
C THR A 228 -4.04 21.25 -2.27
N CYS A 229 -4.14 21.85 -1.11
CA CYS A 229 -3.79 21.22 0.15
C CYS A 229 -4.73 20.05 0.47
N PHE A 230 -4.16 18.87 0.71
CA PHE A 230 -4.93 17.64 1.01
C PHE A 230 -5.70 17.68 2.34
N ARG A 231 -5.43 18.68 3.20
CA ARG A 231 -6.14 18.86 4.46
C ARG A 231 -7.29 19.86 4.36
N CYS A 232 -7.00 21.10 3.98
CA CYS A 232 -8.00 22.17 3.97
C CYS A 232 -8.73 22.33 2.63
N GLY A 233 -8.27 21.66 1.56
CA GLY A 233 -8.89 21.74 0.24
C GLY A 233 -8.73 23.07 -0.48
N LYS A 234 -7.94 24.01 0.05
CA LYS A 234 -7.65 25.30 -0.59
C LYS A 234 -6.38 25.20 -1.44
N GLU A 235 -6.31 26.00 -2.49
CA GLU A 235 -5.06 26.25 -3.18
C GLU A 235 -4.11 27.00 -2.24
N ALA A 236 -2.89 26.48 -2.06
CA ALA A 236 -2.01 26.99 -1.03
C ALA A 236 -0.54 26.58 -1.24
N ASP A 237 0.35 27.38 -0.68
CA ASP A 237 1.81 27.12 -0.67
C ASP A 237 2.23 26.22 0.50
N HIS A 238 1.27 25.61 1.21
CA HIS A 238 1.53 24.70 2.33
C HIS A 238 1.08 23.28 2.04
N THR A 239 1.68 22.33 2.73
CA THR A 239 1.32 20.91 2.64
C THR A 239 0.30 20.52 3.73
N ALA A 240 -0.36 19.39 3.56
CA ALA A 240 -1.26 18.87 4.59
C ALA A 240 -0.58 18.58 5.94
N ARG A 241 0.76 18.43 5.94
CA ARG A 241 1.57 18.18 7.14
C ARG A 241 1.70 19.43 8.02
N THR A 242 1.86 20.58 7.38
CA THR A 242 2.05 21.89 8.06
C THR A 242 0.74 22.69 8.20
N CYS A 243 -0.34 22.22 7.59
CA CYS A 243 -1.63 22.88 7.60
C CYS A 243 -2.32 22.80 8.97
N THR A 244 -2.70 23.92 9.54
CA THR A 244 -3.46 24.04 10.80
C THR A 244 -4.96 24.23 10.58
N ALA A 245 -5.38 24.56 9.34
CA ALA A 245 -6.77 24.83 9.01
C ALA A 245 -7.68 23.61 9.19
N PRO A 246 -9.00 23.82 9.38
CA PRO A 246 -9.99 22.73 9.45
C PRO A 246 -9.92 21.80 8.24
N VAL A 247 -10.26 20.55 8.47
CA VAL A 247 -10.26 19.53 7.42
C VAL A 247 -11.42 19.76 6.48
N ARG A 248 -11.17 19.79 5.15
CA ARG A 248 -12.19 19.93 4.12
C ARG A 248 -11.85 19.06 2.91
N CYS A 249 -12.79 18.23 2.48
CA CYS A 249 -12.65 17.39 1.30
C CYS A 249 -13.16 18.11 0.05
N VAL A 250 -12.26 18.55 -0.83
CA VAL A 250 -12.60 19.27 -2.06
C VAL A 250 -13.39 18.39 -3.05
N LEU A 251 -13.16 17.08 -3.07
CA LEU A 251 -13.90 16.15 -3.94
C LEU A 251 -15.36 15.96 -3.51
N CYS A 252 -15.63 16.00 -2.22
CA CYS A 252 -16.98 15.93 -1.69
C CYS A 252 -17.69 17.28 -1.83
N ASP A 253 -16.96 18.37 -1.71
CA ASP A 253 -17.44 19.74 -1.92
C ASP A 253 -17.97 19.92 -3.35
N SER A 254 -17.16 19.59 -4.36
CA SER A 254 -17.59 19.66 -5.78
C SER A 254 -18.78 18.76 -6.14
N ARG A 255 -19.18 17.84 -5.26
CA ARG A 255 -20.29 16.92 -5.44
C ARG A 255 -21.47 17.21 -4.52
N GLY A 256 -21.45 18.31 -3.77
CA GLY A 256 -22.51 18.68 -2.81
C GLY A 256 -22.61 17.71 -1.62
N LEU A 257 -21.53 16.99 -1.27
CA LEU A 257 -21.50 16.04 -0.17
C LEU A 257 -20.85 16.68 1.07
N SER A 258 -21.06 16.05 2.26
CA SER A 258 -20.39 16.49 3.49
C SER A 258 -18.88 16.60 3.31
N THR A 259 -18.29 17.72 3.74
CA THR A 259 -16.89 18.07 3.46
C THR A 259 -15.96 17.95 4.67
N GLY A 260 -16.49 17.88 5.91
CA GLY A 260 -15.75 17.93 7.17
C GLY A 260 -14.88 16.69 7.46
N HIS A 261 -14.24 16.09 6.45
CA HIS A 261 -13.40 14.91 6.60
C HIS A 261 -12.15 15.01 5.71
N ARG A 262 -11.15 14.18 6.01
CA ARG A 262 -9.95 14.08 5.15
C ARG A 262 -10.30 13.47 3.79
N MET A 263 -9.81 14.09 2.73
CA MET A 263 -9.94 13.58 1.37
C MET A 263 -9.40 12.15 1.26
N GLY A 264 -10.24 11.23 0.73
CA GLY A 264 -9.87 9.82 0.60
C GLY A 264 -9.76 9.04 1.92
N GLY A 265 -10.06 9.65 3.05
CA GLY A 265 -10.13 8.96 4.35
C GLY A 265 -11.30 7.97 4.43
N PRO A 266 -11.39 7.18 5.52
CA PRO A 266 -12.46 6.19 5.71
C PRO A 266 -13.87 6.78 5.60
N SER A 267 -14.03 8.02 6.07
CA SER A 267 -15.31 8.76 6.06
C SER A 267 -15.60 9.46 4.74
N CYS A 268 -14.76 9.31 3.70
CA CYS A 268 -14.93 10.03 2.44
C CYS A 268 -15.87 9.29 1.47
N PRO A 269 -17.10 9.79 1.20
CA PRO A 269 -18.03 9.16 0.25
C PRO A 269 -17.47 9.08 -1.18
N SER A 270 -16.68 10.07 -1.60
CA SER A 270 -16.05 10.09 -2.92
C SER A 270 -15.07 8.94 -3.13
N ARG A 271 -14.52 8.37 -2.04
CA ARG A 271 -13.68 7.16 -2.07
C ARG A 271 -14.46 5.94 -2.59
N LEU A 272 -15.76 5.88 -2.37
CA LEU A 272 -16.58 4.70 -2.71
C LEU A 272 -17.06 4.67 -4.16
N LYS A 273 -17.17 5.83 -4.83
CA LYS A 273 -17.73 5.97 -6.18
C LYS A 273 -16.80 5.53 -7.33
N GLY A 274 -15.59 5.08 -7.08
CA GLY A 274 -14.63 4.63 -8.10
C GLY A 274 -14.65 3.10 -8.36
N ARG A 275 -15.79 2.44 -8.25
CA ARG A 275 -16.01 1.05 -8.67
C ARG A 275 -16.85 1.05 -9.95
N ASN A 276 -16.18 1.23 -11.09
CA ASN A 276 -16.66 0.72 -12.38
C ASN A 276 -15.47 0.03 -13.05
#